data_d34a5135183268e46822b758234a9602
#
_entry.id   d34a5135183268e46822b758234a9602
#
_cell.length_a   1.000
_cell.length_b   1.000
_cell.length_c   1.000
_cell.angle_alpha   90.00
_cell.angle_beta   90.00
_cell.angle_gamma   90.00
#
_symmetry.space_group_name_H-M   'P 1'
#
loop_
_entity.id
_entity.type
_entity.pdbx_description
1 polymer ?
#
loop_
_entity_poly.entity_id
_entity_poly.type
_entity_poly.pdbx_seq_one_letter_code
_entity_poly.pdbx_strand_id
1 'polypeptide(L)'
;MKLNNIILSAILLTSASVADDITVKQEGVKYIKMLGGTLKNKLQSEMKSDKTGVGAVTFCTNEATKITAEVNSKLPAYAKVRRTAIKLRNFEKNGADDLDMKIMKEYIASIEAKTFTPKDIKVVEDGDVTRVYKPLLAKQVCLICHGSKISKAIQEEITKGYPHDKAVNFEENSLRGVIVAEIKKH
;
A
#
# COMPACT_ATOMS: atom_id res chain seq x y z
N MET A 1 5.68 58.10 -40.72
CA MET A 1 5.81 56.63 -40.54
C MET A 1 6.19 56.37 -39.11
N LYS A 2 5.27 55.84 -38.30
CA LYS A 2 5.51 55.45 -36.88
C LYS A 2 5.56 53.91 -36.85
N LEU A 3 6.72 53.35 -36.52
CA LEU A 3 6.87 51.93 -36.30
C LEU A 3 6.34 51.61 -34.89
N ASN A 4 5.32 50.78 -34.81
CA ASN A 4 4.84 50.19 -33.53
C ASN A 4 5.68 48.95 -33.25
N ASN A 5 6.46 48.98 -32.17
CA ASN A 5 7.11 47.80 -31.61
C ASN A 5 6.07 46.98 -30.84
N ILE A 6 5.70 45.83 -31.37
CA ILE A 6 4.93 44.82 -30.66
C ILE A 6 5.91 43.97 -29.85
N ILE A 7 5.89 44.15 -28.53
CA ILE A 7 6.63 43.29 -27.60
C ILE A 7 5.83 41.99 -27.44
N LEU A 8 6.33 40.93 -28.05
CA LEU A 8 5.77 39.58 -27.88
C LEU A 8 6.31 38.98 -26.60
N SER A 9 5.54 39.09 -25.51
CA SER A 9 5.87 38.43 -24.24
C SER A 9 5.62 36.93 -24.38
N ALA A 10 6.68 36.15 -24.48
CA ALA A 10 6.61 34.69 -24.45
C ALA A 10 6.33 34.25 -23.01
N ILE A 11 5.12 33.72 -22.76
CA ILE A 11 4.79 33.04 -21.52
C ILE A 11 5.40 31.65 -21.60
N LEU A 12 6.55 31.45 -20.94
CA LEU A 12 7.07 30.10 -20.66
C LEU A 12 6.21 29.46 -19.60
N LEU A 13 5.23 28.69 -20.01
CA LEU A 13 4.46 27.82 -19.12
C LEU A 13 5.32 26.66 -18.67
N THR A 14 5.50 26.55 -17.37
CA THR A 14 6.21 25.51 -16.64
C THR A 14 5.55 24.14 -16.82
N SER A 15 5.98 23.38 -17.81
CA SER A 15 5.56 21.98 -18.01
C SER A 15 6.34 20.97 -17.16
N ALA A 16 7.30 21.42 -16.35
CA ALA A 16 8.19 20.56 -15.57
C ALA A 16 7.48 19.79 -14.45
N SER A 17 6.50 20.39 -13.77
CA SER A 17 5.87 19.77 -12.59
C SER A 17 5.00 18.55 -12.91
N VAL A 18 4.31 18.53 -14.03
CA VAL A 18 3.40 17.44 -14.40
C VAL A 18 4.19 16.20 -14.87
N ALA A 19 5.31 16.38 -15.55
CA ALA A 19 6.15 15.27 -15.98
C ALA A 19 6.84 14.58 -14.78
N ASP A 20 7.33 15.35 -13.79
CA ASP A 20 7.94 14.84 -12.57
C ASP A 20 6.92 14.08 -11.70
N ASP A 21 5.70 14.59 -11.56
CA ASP A 21 4.64 13.93 -10.80
C ASP A 21 4.23 12.57 -11.42
N ILE A 22 4.14 12.50 -12.74
CA ILE A 22 3.87 11.23 -13.45
C ILE A 22 5.00 10.23 -13.20
N THR A 23 6.25 10.65 -13.24
CA THR A 23 7.44 9.82 -13.04
C THR A 23 7.49 9.27 -11.62
N VAL A 24 7.29 10.09 -10.59
CA VAL A 24 7.25 9.66 -9.18
C VAL A 24 6.12 8.69 -8.92
N LYS A 25 4.93 8.94 -9.48
CA LYS A 25 3.81 7.99 -9.40
C LYS A 25 4.14 6.65 -10.01
N GLN A 26 4.74 6.63 -11.19
CA GLN A 26 5.13 5.39 -11.88
C GLN A 26 6.17 4.61 -11.08
N GLU A 27 7.17 5.32 -10.56
CA GLU A 27 8.23 4.75 -9.72
C GLU A 27 7.64 4.16 -8.43
N GLY A 28 6.82 4.90 -7.71
CA GLY A 28 6.14 4.41 -6.50
C GLY A 28 5.27 3.18 -6.77
N VAL A 29 4.52 3.18 -7.88
CA VAL A 29 3.73 2.01 -8.29
C VAL A 29 4.62 0.80 -8.60
N LYS A 30 5.81 1.00 -9.18
CA LYS A 30 6.80 -0.07 -9.40
C LYS A 30 7.22 -0.70 -8.07
N TYR A 31 7.60 0.10 -7.07
CA TYR A 31 8.03 -0.40 -5.77
C TYR A 31 6.89 -1.09 -5.00
N ILE A 32 5.69 -0.53 -5.07
CA ILE A 32 4.48 -1.15 -4.52
C ILE A 32 4.23 -2.53 -5.15
N LYS A 33 4.38 -2.65 -6.47
CA LYS A 33 4.23 -3.94 -7.18
C LYS A 33 5.32 -4.94 -6.78
N MET A 34 6.56 -4.49 -6.57
CA MET A 34 7.65 -5.36 -6.10
C MET A 34 7.28 -5.98 -4.74
N LEU A 35 6.90 -5.19 -3.74
CA LEU A 35 6.52 -5.70 -2.43
C LEU A 35 5.22 -6.52 -2.48
N GLY A 36 4.16 -5.94 -3.02
CA GLY A 36 2.85 -6.56 -3.06
C GLY A 36 2.82 -7.84 -3.90
N GLY A 37 3.54 -7.87 -5.02
CA GLY A 37 3.68 -9.03 -5.89
C GLY A 37 4.42 -10.16 -5.19
N THR A 38 5.57 -9.89 -4.59
CA THR A 38 6.37 -10.89 -3.87
C THR A 38 5.58 -11.53 -2.72
N LEU A 39 4.95 -10.70 -1.88
CA LEU A 39 4.15 -11.19 -0.76
C LEU A 39 2.94 -12.01 -1.23
N LYS A 40 2.23 -11.52 -2.26
CA LYS A 40 1.06 -12.22 -2.81
C LYS A 40 1.44 -13.58 -3.38
N ASN A 41 2.51 -13.65 -4.18
CA ASN A 41 2.93 -14.89 -4.82
C ASN A 41 3.34 -15.95 -3.78
N LYS A 42 4.11 -15.55 -2.75
CA LYS A 42 4.51 -16.42 -1.65
C LYS A 42 3.30 -16.90 -0.84
N LEU A 43 2.41 -15.98 -0.45
CA LEU A 43 1.17 -16.33 0.26
C LEU A 43 0.29 -17.30 -0.53
N GLN A 44 0.14 -17.09 -1.84
CA GLN A 44 -0.63 -17.98 -2.70
C GLN A 44 0.02 -19.36 -2.82
N SER A 45 1.35 -19.46 -2.80
CA SER A 45 2.07 -20.73 -2.78
C SER A 45 1.77 -21.50 -1.49
N GLU A 46 1.84 -20.83 -0.33
CA GLU A 46 1.52 -21.45 0.97
C GLU A 46 0.07 -21.94 1.02
N MET A 47 -0.87 -21.14 0.54
CA MET A 47 -2.29 -21.52 0.50
C MET A 47 -2.60 -22.64 -0.50
N LYS A 48 -1.77 -22.86 -1.50
CA LYS A 48 -1.88 -24.00 -2.42
C LYS A 48 -1.36 -25.29 -1.78
N SER A 49 -0.27 -25.20 -1.02
CA SER A 49 0.35 -26.35 -0.34
C SER A 49 -0.41 -26.76 0.92
N ASP A 50 -0.94 -25.80 1.67
CA ASP A 50 -1.74 -26.03 2.88
C ASP A 50 -3.15 -25.44 2.74
N LYS A 51 -4.13 -26.32 2.53
CA LYS A 51 -5.56 -25.95 2.43
C LYS A 51 -6.19 -25.52 3.74
N THR A 52 -5.55 -25.79 4.88
CA THR A 52 -6.05 -25.37 6.20
C THR A 52 -5.87 -23.87 6.40
N GLY A 53 -4.89 -23.25 5.72
CA GLY A 53 -4.51 -21.85 5.86
C GLY A 53 -3.58 -21.57 7.03
N VAL A 54 -3.24 -22.55 7.85
CA VAL A 54 -2.30 -22.41 8.99
C VAL A 54 -0.90 -22.08 8.47
N GLY A 55 -0.42 -22.81 7.45
CA GLY A 55 0.88 -22.52 6.81
C GLY A 55 0.98 -21.10 6.27
N ALA A 56 -0.11 -20.54 5.73
CA ALA A 56 -0.15 -19.16 5.30
C ALA A 56 0.02 -18.16 6.44
N VAL A 57 -0.54 -18.43 7.64
CA VAL A 57 -0.33 -17.59 8.84
C VAL A 57 1.11 -17.70 9.32
N THR A 58 1.65 -18.91 9.43
CA THR A 58 3.05 -19.16 9.80
C THR A 58 4.02 -18.44 8.85
N PHE A 59 3.76 -18.49 7.55
CA PHE A 59 4.51 -17.70 6.56
C PHE A 59 4.43 -16.19 6.85
N CYS A 60 3.23 -15.66 7.08
CA CYS A 60 3.06 -14.23 7.38
C CYS A 60 3.82 -13.80 8.62
N THR A 61 3.83 -14.63 9.67
CA THR A 61 4.55 -14.37 10.92
C THR A 61 6.06 -14.35 10.72
N ASN A 62 6.59 -15.35 10.03
CA ASN A 62 8.03 -15.59 9.97
C ASN A 62 8.72 -14.82 8.82
N GLU A 63 8.04 -14.64 7.68
CA GLU A 63 8.69 -14.22 6.45
C GLU A 63 8.24 -12.85 5.93
N ALA A 64 7.00 -12.40 6.23
CA ALA A 64 6.49 -11.19 5.59
C ALA A 64 7.31 -9.92 5.92
N THR A 65 7.88 -9.83 7.12
CA THR A 65 8.76 -8.71 7.51
C THR A 65 10.12 -8.80 6.82
N LYS A 66 10.68 -10.00 6.72
CA LYS A 66 11.95 -10.24 6.01
C LYS A 66 11.83 -9.90 4.53
N ILE A 67 10.76 -10.35 3.87
CA ILE A 67 10.48 -9.99 2.47
C ILE A 67 10.37 -8.48 2.29
N THR A 68 9.74 -7.78 3.24
CA THR A 68 9.66 -6.32 3.17
C THR A 68 11.05 -5.69 3.26
N ALA A 69 11.92 -6.17 4.13
CA ALA A 69 13.30 -5.72 4.24
C ALA A 69 14.13 -6.05 2.98
N GLU A 70 14.00 -7.24 2.43
CA GLU A 70 14.66 -7.66 1.19
C GLU A 70 14.23 -6.82 -0.02
N VAL A 71 12.95 -6.47 -0.12
CA VAL A 71 12.50 -5.58 -1.19
C VAL A 71 13.11 -4.19 -1.01
N ASN A 72 13.09 -3.64 0.21
CA ASN A 72 13.67 -2.33 0.47
C ASN A 72 15.19 -2.29 0.23
N SER A 73 15.93 -3.37 0.48
CA SER A 73 17.37 -3.42 0.20
C SER A 73 17.71 -3.36 -1.30
N LYS A 74 16.73 -3.60 -2.16
CA LYS A 74 16.86 -3.52 -3.63
C LYS A 74 16.40 -2.18 -4.20
N LEU A 75 15.85 -1.30 -3.37
CA LEU A 75 15.43 0.03 -3.78
C LEU A 75 16.59 1.03 -3.67
N PRO A 76 16.55 2.12 -4.42
CA PRO A 76 17.47 3.24 -4.23
C PRO A 76 17.40 3.78 -2.79
N ALA A 77 18.48 4.36 -2.28
CA ALA A 77 18.57 4.88 -0.90
C ALA A 77 17.52 5.96 -0.59
N TYR A 78 17.00 6.63 -1.60
CA TYR A 78 15.97 7.66 -1.48
C TYR A 78 14.55 7.10 -1.44
N ALA A 79 14.36 5.79 -1.63
CA ALA A 79 13.04 5.17 -1.71
C ALA A 79 12.84 4.08 -0.64
N LYS A 80 11.61 3.97 -0.17
CA LYS A 80 11.18 2.93 0.76
C LYS A 80 9.76 2.48 0.43
N VAL A 81 9.47 1.20 0.68
CA VAL A 81 8.11 0.66 0.54
C VAL A 81 7.71 -0.08 1.80
N ARG A 82 6.47 0.12 2.25
CA ARG A 82 5.90 -0.51 3.45
C ARG A 82 4.42 -0.80 3.29
N ARG A 83 3.87 -1.56 4.23
CA ARG A 83 2.44 -1.81 4.35
C ARG A 83 1.93 -1.20 5.63
N THR A 84 0.71 -0.68 5.60
CA THR A 84 0.03 -0.24 6.80
C THR A 84 -1.48 -0.46 6.70
N ALA A 85 -2.20 -0.36 7.82
CA ALA A 85 -3.64 -0.54 7.90
C ALA A 85 -4.21 0.14 9.15
N ILE A 86 -5.52 0.38 9.16
CA ILE A 86 -6.23 0.83 10.36
C ILE A 86 -6.32 -0.32 11.37
N LYS A 87 -6.73 -1.51 10.92
CA LYS A 87 -6.75 -2.72 11.73
C LYS A 87 -5.46 -3.51 11.47
N LEU A 88 -4.49 -3.39 12.36
CA LEU A 88 -3.17 -3.99 12.22
C LEU A 88 -3.15 -5.44 12.70
N ARG A 89 -2.44 -6.32 11.98
CA ARG A 89 -2.03 -7.63 12.48
C ARG A 89 -0.67 -7.54 13.17
N ASN A 90 0.32 -6.94 12.50
CA ASN A 90 1.63 -6.69 13.09
C ASN A 90 1.70 -5.22 13.50
N PHE A 91 1.37 -4.95 14.75
CA PHE A 91 1.32 -3.60 15.30
C PHE A 91 2.72 -2.96 15.35
N GLU A 92 3.74 -3.74 15.70
CA GLU A 92 5.10 -3.23 15.91
C GLU A 92 5.77 -2.75 14.61
N LYS A 93 5.43 -3.37 13.48
CA LYS A 93 6.14 -3.15 12.20
C LYS A 93 5.34 -2.36 11.16
N ASN A 94 4.02 -2.28 11.32
CA ASN A 94 3.14 -1.75 10.28
C ASN A 94 2.26 -0.60 10.77
N GLY A 95 2.72 0.17 11.76
CA GLY A 95 2.00 1.34 12.28
C GLY A 95 1.64 2.33 11.17
N ALA A 96 0.48 2.97 11.30
CA ALA A 96 0.03 4.06 10.45
C ALA A 96 0.28 5.40 11.14
N ASP A 97 0.79 6.37 10.41
CA ASP A 97 0.81 7.76 10.86
C ASP A 97 -0.49 8.51 10.49
N ASP A 98 -0.59 9.78 10.85
CA ASP A 98 -1.80 10.59 10.64
C ASP A 98 -2.14 10.74 9.14
N LEU A 99 -1.13 10.87 8.29
CA LEU A 99 -1.34 10.96 6.84
C LEU A 99 -1.83 9.62 6.28
N ASP A 100 -1.25 8.50 6.69
CA ASP A 100 -1.72 7.18 6.33
C ASP A 100 -3.18 6.96 6.74
N MET A 101 -3.53 7.37 7.97
CA MET A 101 -4.89 7.28 8.50
C MET A 101 -5.87 8.13 7.70
N LYS A 102 -5.48 9.35 7.33
CA LYS A 102 -6.27 10.24 6.48
C LYS A 102 -6.55 9.60 5.13
N ILE A 103 -5.50 9.13 4.46
CA ILE A 103 -5.61 8.51 3.12
C ILE A 103 -6.46 7.24 3.16
N MET A 104 -6.32 6.41 4.18
CA MET A 104 -7.15 5.21 4.33
C MET A 104 -8.62 5.54 4.58
N LYS A 105 -8.93 6.57 5.36
CA LYS A 105 -10.32 7.06 5.55
C LYS A 105 -10.92 7.57 4.25
N GLU A 106 -10.16 8.28 3.43
CA GLU A 106 -10.62 8.72 2.09
C GLU A 106 -10.91 7.53 1.16
N TYR A 107 -10.09 6.46 1.19
CA TYR A 107 -10.39 5.24 0.45
C TYR A 107 -11.67 4.57 0.95
N ILE A 108 -11.87 4.48 2.27
CA ILE A 108 -13.10 3.93 2.84
C ILE A 108 -14.31 4.72 2.37
N ALA A 109 -14.28 6.05 2.47
CA ALA A 109 -15.37 6.91 2.01
C ALA A 109 -15.69 6.71 0.52
N SER A 110 -14.67 6.56 -0.34
CA SER A 110 -14.89 6.29 -1.77
C SER A 110 -15.48 4.90 -2.04
N ILE A 111 -15.10 3.89 -1.24
CA ILE A 111 -15.67 2.54 -1.32
C ILE A 111 -17.16 2.57 -0.91
N GLU A 112 -17.49 3.23 0.18
CA GLU A 112 -18.86 3.38 0.68
C GLU A 112 -19.74 4.17 -0.31
N ALA A 113 -19.19 5.23 -0.90
CA ALA A 113 -19.85 6.02 -1.93
C ALA A 113 -19.92 5.32 -3.30
N LYS A 114 -19.33 4.12 -3.45
CA LYS A 114 -19.23 3.36 -4.72
C LYS A 114 -18.54 4.11 -5.87
N THR A 115 -17.68 5.07 -5.54
CA THR A 115 -16.87 5.84 -6.50
C THR A 115 -15.45 5.28 -6.65
N PHE A 116 -15.06 4.35 -5.77
CA PHE A 116 -13.75 3.71 -5.77
C PHE A 116 -13.52 2.86 -7.01
N THR A 117 -12.31 2.96 -7.56
CA THR A 117 -11.82 2.04 -8.61
C THR A 117 -10.51 1.36 -8.18
N PRO A 118 -10.24 0.12 -8.62
CA PRO A 118 -8.97 -0.57 -8.30
C PRO A 118 -7.71 0.12 -8.85
N LYS A 119 -7.88 1.13 -9.71
CA LYS A 119 -6.80 1.95 -10.29
C LYS A 119 -6.49 3.20 -9.47
N ASP A 120 -7.25 3.46 -8.40
CA ASP A 120 -7.09 4.65 -7.57
C ASP A 120 -5.76 4.58 -6.81
N ILE A 121 -4.81 5.35 -7.30
CA ILE A 121 -3.50 5.57 -6.69
C ILE A 121 -3.47 7.01 -6.23
N LYS A 122 -3.25 7.22 -4.94
CA LYS A 122 -3.06 8.56 -4.39
C LYS A 122 -1.57 8.89 -4.33
N VAL A 123 -1.24 10.09 -4.74
CA VAL A 123 0.11 10.67 -4.64
C VAL A 123 -0.02 11.90 -3.75
N VAL A 124 0.77 11.96 -2.69
CA VAL A 124 0.69 13.03 -1.70
C VAL A 124 2.10 13.48 -1.34
N GLU A 125 2.31 14.78 -1.39
CA GLU A 125 3.53 15.39 -0.90
C GLU A 125 3.50 15.52 0.62
N ASP A 126 4.57 15.11 1.28
CA ASP A 126 4.74 15.13 2.73
C ASP A 126 6.16 15.64 3.05
N GLY A 127 6.30 16.95 3.09
CA GLY A 127 7.60 17.62 3.24
C GLY A 127 8.54 17.34 2.06
N ASP A 128 9.68 16.73 2.34
CA ASP A 128 10.68 16.31 1.35
C ASP A 128 10.43 14.92 0.74
N VAL A 129 9.33 14.27 1.10
CA VAL A 129 8.93 12.96 0.63
C VAL A 129 7.64 13.03 -0.17
N THR A 130 7.58 12.33 -1.31
CA THR A 130 6.33 12.05 -1.99
C THR A 130 5.89 10.63 -1.65
N ARG A 131 4.66 10.48 -1.15
CA ARG A 131 4.07 9.18 -0.82
C ARG A 131 3.09 8.75 -1.91
N VAL A 132 3.28 7.53 -2.40
CA VAL A 132 2.38 6.88 -3.37
C VAL A 132 1.65 5.76 -2.66
N TYR A 133 0.32 5.82 -2.65
CA TYR A 133 -0.55 4.89 -1.94
C TYR A 133 -1.31 3.99 -2.90
N LYS A 134 -1.28 2.70 -2.66
CA LYS A 134 -2.13 1.72 -3.35
C LYS A 134 -3.01 0.99 -2.34
N PRO A 135 -4.35 1.04 -2.51
CA PRO A 135 -5.27 0.34 -1.63
C PRO A 135 -5.20 -1.17 -1.84
N LEU A 136 -5.37 -1.90 -0.74
CA LEU A 136 -5.52 -3.33 -0.69
C LEU A 136 -6.94 -3.66 -0.24
N LEU A 137 -7.74 -4.22 -1.13
CA LEU A 137 -9.08 -4.71 -0.80
C LEU A 137 -9.03 -6.14 -0.31
N ALA A 138 -9.80 -6.46 0.71
CA ALA A 138 -10.04 -7.83 1.12
C ALA A 138 -10.79 -8.59 0.02
N LYS A 139 -10.26 -9.73 -0.38
CA LYS A 139 -10.92 -10.65 -1.31
C LYS A 139 -11.41 -11.85 -0.55
N GLN A 140 -12.32 -12.65 -1.13
CA GLN A 140 -12.89 -13.83 -0.48
C GLN A 140 -11.81 -14.71 0.18
N VAL A 141 -10.69 -14.95 -0.52
CA VAL A 141 -9.56 -15.72 0.03
C VAL A 141 -8.90 -15.06 1.24
N CYS A 142 -8.96 -13.76 1.38
CA CYS A 142 -8.39 -13.04 2.53
C CYS A 142 -9.20 -13.28 3.81
N LEU A 143 -10.50 -13.56 3.67
CA LEU A 143 -11.42 -13.73 4.79
C LEU A 143 -11.17 -15.02 5.59
N ILE A 144 -10.44 -15.97 5.03
CA ILE A 144 -9.99 -17.18 5.75
C ILE A 144 -9.21 -16.81 7.01
N CYS A 145 -8.37 -15.74 6.94
CA CYS A 145 -7.53 -15.27 8.05
C CYS A 145 -7.94 -13.89 8.56
N HIS A 146 -8.79 -13.17 7.85
CA HIS A 146 -9.17 -11.78 8.16
C HIS A 146 -10.67 -11.55 8.30
N GLY A 147 -11.51 -12.55 8.04
CA GLY A 147 -12.96 -12.46 8.14
C GLY A 147 -13.47 -12.53 9.58
N SER A 148 -14.80 -12.71 9.70
CA SER A 148 -15.50 -12.89 10.99
C SER A 148 -15.57 -14.36 11.42
N LYS A 149 -15.38 -15.31 10.48
CA LYS A 149 -15.45 -16.76 10.74
C LYS A 149 -14.09 -17.39 10.46
N ILE A 150 -13.16 -17.22 11.39
CA ILE A 150 -11.80 -17.76 11.30
C ILE A 150 -11.77 -19.09 12.07
N SER A 151 -11.21 -20.16 11.50
CA SER A 151 -11.10 -21.44 12.16
C SER A 151 -10.22 -21.36 13.42
N LYS A 152 -10.51 -22.23 14.40
CA LYS A 152 -9.76 -22.27 15.65
C LYS A 152 -8.26 -22.46 15.44
N ALA A 153 -7.87 -23.35 14.54
CA ALA A 153 -6.45 -23.59 14.22
C ALA A 153 -5.74 -22.34 13.68
N ILE A 154 -6.41 -21.59 12.80
CA ILE A 154 -5.88 -20.31 12.28
C ILE A 154 -5.81 -19.27 13.40
N GLN A 155 -6.84 -19.17 14.27
CA GLN A 155 -6.83 -18.21 15.39
C GLN A 155 -5.69 -18.48 16.37
N GLU A 156 -5.46 -19.74 16.71
CA GLU A 156 -4.36 -20.15 17.59
C GLU A 156 -3.01 -19.75 17.01
N GLU A 157 -2.79 -19.99 15.71
CA GLU A 157 -1.55 -19.62 15.04
C GLU A 157 -1.38 -18.10 14.92
N ILE A 158 -2.48 -17.35 14.65
CA ILE A 158 -2.46 -15.89 14.67
C ILE A 158 -2.06 -15.39 16.06
N THR A 159 -2.65 -15.91 17.12
CA THR A 159 -2.39 -15.47 18.50
C THR A 159 -0.94 -15.70 18.91
N LYS A 160 -0.34 -16.82 18.48
CA LYS A 160 1.10 -17.10 18.72
C LYS A 160 2.00 -16.05 18.07
N GLY A 161 1.73 -15.70 16.81
CA GLY A 161 2.58 -14.78 16.04
C GLY A 161 2.24 -13.30 16.23
N TYR A 162 1.00 -12.99 16.59
CA TYR A 162 0.45 -11.64 16.67
C TYR A 162 -0.50 -11.48 17.87
N PRO A 163 0.01 -11.41 19.10
CA PRO A 163 -0.82 -11.37 20.30
C PRO A 163 -1.76 -10.14 20.37
N HIS A 164 -1.45 -9.08 19.63
CA HIS A 164 -2.24 -7.85 19.57
C HIS A 164 -2.98 -7.67 18.23
N ASP A 165 -3.28 -8.78 17.52
CA ASP A 165 -3.97 -8.74 16.22
C ASP A 165 -5.34 -8.02 16.31
N LYS A 166 -5.51 -7.04 15.43
CA LYS A 166 -6.79 -6.34 15.21
C LYS A 166 -7.34 -6.57 13.80
N ALA A 167 -6.62 -7.33 12.95
CA ALA A 167 -6.95 -7.50 11.55
C ALA A 167 -7.96 -8.61 11.30
N VAL A 168 -9.11 -8.51 11.94
CA VAL A 168 -10.25 -9.43 11.83
C VAL A 168 -11.54 -8.70 11.48
N ASN A 169 -12.60 -9.44 11.17
CA ASN A 169 -13.92 -8.90 10.83
C ASN A 169 -13.88 -7.97 9.61
N PHE A 170 -13.14 -8.37 8.58
CA PHE A 170 -13.22 -7.74 7.27
C PHE A 170 -14.31 -8.40 6.44
N GLU A 171 -14.92 -7.61 5.58
CA GLU A 171 -15.86 -8.05 4.55
C GLU A 171 -15.17 -8.04 3.18
N GLU A 172 -15.72 -8.78 2.24
CA GLU A 172 -15.21 -8.77 0.88
C GLU A 172 -15.32 -7.37 0.28
N ASN A 173 -14.25 -6.95 -0.42
CA ASN A 173 -14.07 -5.62 -0.99
C ASN A 173 -13.96 -4.45 0.00
N SER A 174 -13.96 -4.70 1.32
CA SER A 174 -13.58 -3.66 2.28
C SER A 174 -12.08 -3.34 2.19
N LEU A 175 -11.68 -2.15 2.62
CA LEU A 175 -10.28 -1.75 2.68
C LEU A 175 -9.53 -2.56 3.75
N ARG A 176 -8.60 -3.44 3.33
CA ARG A 176 -7.73 -4.18 4.25
C ARG A 176 -6.56 -3.32 4.75
N GLY A 177 -6.12 -2.38 3.95
CA GLY A 177 -4.99 -1.49 4.21
C GLY A 177 -4.41 -0.93 2.93
N VAL A 178 -3.19 -0.43 3.00
CA VAL A 178 -2.47 0.15 1.86
C VAL A 178 -1.04 -0.35 1.78
N ILE A 179 -0.46 -0.34 0.57
CA ILE A 179 0.98 -0.35 0.37
C ILE A 179 1.38 1.08 0.02
N VAL A 180 2.42 1.57 0.67
CA VAL A 180 2.93 2.93 0.54
C VAL A 180 4.36 2.88 0.03
N ALA A 181 4.64 3.58 -1.06
CA ALA A 181 6.01 3.91 -1.45
C ALA A 181 6.31 5.35 -1.03
N GLU A 182 7.43 5.55 -0.38
CA GLU A 182 7.96 6.83 0.07
C GLU A 182 9.19 7.14 -0.78
N ILE A 183 9.20 8.29 -1.46
CA ILE A 183 10.25 8.69 -2.39
C ILE A 183 10.69 10.10 -1.99
N LYS A 184 11.94 10.25 -1.57
CA LYS A 184 12.52 11.57 -1.26
C LYS A 184 12.68 12.37 -2.54
N LYS A 185 12.37 13.66 -2.44
CA LYS A 185 12.64 14.64 -3.52
C LYS A 185 14.17 14.80 -3.67
N HIS A 186 14.62 14.86 -4.89
CA HIS A 186 16.03 15.12 -5.26
C HIS A 186 16.23 16.60 -5.57
#